data_46771ae97d69704572ae83a45f8de051
#
_entry.id   46771ae97d69704572ae83a45f8de051
#
_cell.length_a   1.000
_cell.length_b   1.000
_cell.length_c   1.000
_cell.angle_alpha   90.00
_cell.angle_beta   90.00
_cell.angle_gamma   90.00
#
_symmetry.space_group_name_H-M   'P 1'
#
loop_
_entity.id
_entity.type
_entity.pdbx_description
1 polymer ?
#
loop_
_entity_poly.entity_id
_entity_poly.type
_entity_poly.pdbx_seq_one_letter_code
_entity_poly.pdbx_strand_id
1 'polypeptide(L)'
;LIQIFQVILFFVGGIIIVSVLINKSPTTLFAGLGASAAVLMLIFKDTILGFVAGVQLSANDMLRIGDWIQLSDGSANGIVQEITLNTVKIQNWDNTISTVPPYTLVNTTFKNWRGMQESGGRRVDKTIKLDMNTLKRCTPEMIARIPLLKDVDFQEMPTNAQLYRI
;
A
#
# COMPACT_ATOMS: atom_id res chain seq x y z
N LEU A 1 20.81 -4.10 -32.01
CA LEU A 1 19.75 -4.51 -32.93
C LEU A 1 20.17 -5.73 -33.77
N ILE A 2 21.35 -5.72 -34.43
CA ILE A 2 21.83 -6.83 -35.25
C ILE A 2 21.98 -8.15 -34.48
N GLN A 3 22.51 -8.11 -33.26
CA GLN A 3 22.66 -9.29 -32.38
C GLN A 3 21.33 -9.93 -32.02
N ILE A 4 20.32 -9.10 -31.70
CA ILE A 4 18.96 -9.60 -31.37
C ILE A 4 18.35 -10.31 -32.59
N PHE A 5 18.48 -9.72 -33.77
CA PHE A 5 18.02 -10.32 -35.03
C PHE A 5 18.72 -11.65 -35.31
N GLN A 6 20.04 -11.72 -35.10
CA GLN A 6 20.82 -12.94 -35.21
C GLN A 6 20.33 -14.06 -34.30
N VAL A 7 20.09 -13.74 -33.02
CA VAL A 7 19.55 -14.70 -32.02
C VAL A 7 18.18 -15.25 -32.45
N ILE A 8 17.28 -14.39 -32.90
CA ILE A 8 15.97 -14.80 -33.40
C ILE A 8 16.10 -15.70 -34.61
N LEU A 9 16.98 -15.34 -35.54
CA LEU A 9 17.20 -16.12 -36.77
C LEU A 9 17.77 -17.51 -36.47
N PHE A 10 18.75 -17.61 -35.56
CA PHE A 10 19.28 -18.89 -35.11
C PHE A 10 18.25 -19.74 -34.37
N PHE A 11 17.40 -19.09 -33.52
CA PHE A 11 16.33 -19.79 -32.80
C PHE A 11 15.29 -20.39 -33.78
N VAL A 12 14.81 -19.59 -34.71
CA VAL A 12 13.84 -20.03 -35.71
C VAL A 12 14.46 -21.10 -36.62
N GLY A 13 15.70 -20.89 -37.08
CA GLY A 13 16.44 -21.86 -37.89
C GLY A 13 16.63 -23.20 -37.17
N GLY A 14 16.98 -23.15 -35.90
CA GLY A 14 17.09 -24.34 -35.04
C GLY A 14 15.79 -25.14 -34.95
N ILE A 15 14.65 -24.44 -34.76
CA ILE A 15 13.32 -25.09 -34.72
C ILE A 15 12.99 -25.74 -36.06
N ILE A 16 13.33 -25.10 -37.18
CA ILE A 16 13.10 -25.67 -38.52
C ILE A 16 13.95 -26.94 -38.72
N ILE A 17 15.21 -26.92 -38.32
CA ILE A 17 16.10 -28.08 -38.39
C ILE A 17 15.54 -29.25 -37.58
N VAL A 18 15.16 -28.99 -36.33
CA VAL A 18 14.54 -30.01 -35.45
C VAL A 18 13.23 -30.53 -36.03
N SER A 19 12.41 -29.67 -36.62
CA SER A 19 11.17 -30.03 -37.32
C SER A 19 11.39 -31.06 -38.44
N VAL A 20 12.42 -30.82 -39.27
CA VAL A 20 12.79 -31.73 -40.36
C VAL A 20 13.29 -33.06 -39.80
N LEU A 21 14.15 -33.05 -38.78
CA LEU A 21 14.70 -34.27 -38.17
C LEU A 21 13.62 -35.16 -37.54
N ILE A 22 12.60 -34.58 -36.92
CA ILE A 22 11.51 -35.32 -36.27
C ILE A 22 10.35 -35.63 -37.23
N ASN A 23 10.44 -35.14 -38.47
CA ASN A 23 9.39 -35.29 -39.51
C ASN A 23 8.02 -34.72 -39.03
N LYS A 24 8.06 -33.56 -38.35
CA LYS A 24 6.86 -32.82 -37.86
C LYS A 24 6.85 -31.42 -38.46
N SER A 25 5.67 -30.85 -38.58
CA SER A 25 5.57 -29.47 -39.08
C SER A 25 6.16 -28.45 -38.07
N PRO A 26 6.86 -27.41 -38.50
CA PRO A 26 7.37 -26.36 -37.63
C PRO A 26 6.27 -25.70 -36.79
N THR A 27 5.08 -25.57 -37.34
CA THR A 27 3.90 -24.99 -36.63
C THR A 27 3.50 -25.81 -35.40
N THR A 28 3.59 -27.14 -35.47
CA THR A 28 3.31 -28.03 -34.35
C THR A 28 4.33 -27.83 -33.23
N LEU A 29 5.61 -27.65 -33.56
CA LEU A 29 6.66 -27.39 -32.57
C LEU A 29 6.48 -26.02 -31.94
N PHE A 30 6.19 -25.00 -32.72
CA PHE A 30 5.87 -23.65 -32.16
C PHE A 30 4.65 -23.67 -31.27
N ALA A 31 3.59 -24.39 -31.65
CA ALA A 31 2.39 -24.53 -30.80
C ALA A 31 2.70 -25.24 -29.48
N GLY A 32 3.51 -26.30 -29.52
CA GLY A 32 3.95 -27.02 -28.30
C GLY A 32 4.81 -26.15 -27.38
N LEU A 33 5.79 -25.44 -27.96
CA LEU A 33 6.62 -24.50 -27.19
C LEU A 33 5.80 -23.35 -26.59
N GLY A 34 4.86 -22.80 -27.37
CA GLY A 34 3.95 -21.75 -26.90
C GLY A 34 3.05 -22.20 -25.74
N ALA A 35 2.48 -23.40 -25.86
CA ALA A 35 1.69 -24.01 -24.80
C ALA A 35 2.53 -24.24 -23.52
N SER A 36 3.75 -24.77 -23.66
CA SER A 36 4.66 -24.95 -22.53
C SER A 36 5.05 -23.61 -21.88
N ALA A 37 5.33 -22.60 -22.69
CA ALA A 37 5.64 -21.26 -22.17
C ALA A 37 4.46 -20.65 -21.43
N ALA A 38 3.23 -20.83 -21.91
CA ALA A 38 2.02 -20.34 -21.23
C ALA A 38 1.82 -21.01 -19.85
N VAL A 39 2.06 -22.32 -19.76
CA VAL A 39 2.00 -23.05 -18.48
C VAL A 39 3.08 -22.55 -17.52
N LEU A 40 4.31 -22.39 -17.99
CA LEU A 40 5.40 -21.84 -17.17
C LEU A 40 5.08 -20.43 -16.68
N MET A 41 4.56 -19.57 -17.56
CA MET A 41 4.16 -18.21 -17.18
C MET A 41 3.06 -18.21 -16.11
N LEU A 42 2.11 -19.17 -16.19
CA LEU A 42 1.06 -19.31 -15.18
C LEU A 42 1.64 -19.72 -13.82
N ILE A 43 2.60 -20.64 -13.81
CA ILE A 43 3.27 -21.10 -12.58
C ILE A 43 4.05 -19.94 -11.91
N PHE A 44 4.74 -19.13 -12.69
CA PHE A 44 5.56 -18.03 -12.17
C PHE A 44 4.83 -16.70 -12.04
N LYS A 45 3.55 -16.63 -12.41
CA LYS A 45 2.75 -15.40 -12.40
C LYS A 45 2.85 -14.64 -11.09
N ASP A 46 2.60 -15.30 -9.96
CA ASP A 46 2.55 -14.63 -8.66
C ASP A 46 3.95 -14.18 -8.20
N THR A 47 4.97 -14.95 -8.55
CA THR A 47 6.38 -14.57 -8.30
C THR A 47 6.76 -13.32 -9.07
N ILE A 48 6.39 -13.25 -10.36
CA ILE A 48 6.65 -12.07 -11.20
C ILE A 48 5.89 -10.86 -10.68
N LEU A 49 4.61 -11.02 -10.34
CA LEU A 49 3.80 -9.93 -9.78
C LEU A 49 4.38 -9.44 -8.45
N GLY A 50 4.80 -10.34 -7.57
CA GLY A 50 5.46 -10.00 -6.30
C GLY A 50 6.74 -9.20 -6.52
N PHE A 51 7.58 -9.65 -7.45
CA PHE A 51 8.83 -8.95 -7.80
C PHE A 51 8.56 -7.54 -8.34
N VAL A 52 7.69 -7.40 -9.33
CA VAL A 52 7.35 -6.10 -9.92
C VAL A 52 6.76 -5.16 -8.87
N ALA A 53 5.86 -5.67 -8.03
CA ALA A 53 5.28 -4.88 -6.94
C ALA A 53 6.33 -4.45 -5.90
N GLY A 54 7.27 -5.33 -5.54
CA GLY A 54 8.39 -5.00 -4.65
C GLY A 54 9.25 -3.87 -5.21
N VAL A 55 9.57 -3.92 -6.50
CA VAL A 55 10.30 -2.84 -7.19
C VAL A 55 9.48 -1.55 -7.18
N GLN A 56 8.18 -1.60 -7.45
CA GLN A 56 7.30 -0.42 -7.43
C GLN A 56 7.21 0.23 -6.05
N LEU A 57 7.05 -0.57 -4.99
CA LEU A 57 7.01 -0.07 -3.61
C LEU A 57 8.30 0.68 -3.24
N SER A 58 9.45 0.14 -3.66
CA SER A 58 10.76 0.73 -3.38
C SER A 58 11.05 1.94 -4.28
N ALA A 59 10.82 1.82 -5.59
CA ALA A 59 11.13 2.89 -6.55
C ALA A 59 10.26 4.14 -6.37
N ASN A 60 9.00 3.96 -5.96
CA ASN A 60 8.08 5.06 -5.70
C ASN A 60 8.09 5.51 -4.22
N ASP A 61 8.99 4.97 -3.41
CA ASP A 61 9.11 5.29 -1.97
C ASP A 61 7.78 5.15 -1.21
N MET A 62 6.96 4.20 -1.61
CA MET A 62 5.65 3.98 -1.00
C MET A 62 5.76 3.36 0.39
N LEU A 63 6.82 2.58 0.63
CA LEU A 63 7.02 1.80 1.84
C LEU A 63 8.50 1.69 2.20
N ARG A 64 8.83 1.93 3.47
CA ARG A 64 10.17 1.72 4.05
C ARG A 64 10.09 0.84 5.29
N ILE A 65 11.20 0.17 5.61
CA ILE A 65 11.35 -0.51 6.90
C ILE A 65 11.25 0.55 8.01
N GLY A 66 10.45 0.26 9.03
CA GLY A 66 10.15 1.17 10.13
C GLY A 66 8.90 2.03 9.93
N ASP A 67 8.28 2.03 8.75
CA ASP A 67 7.02 2.73 8.54
C ASP A 67 5.89 2.10 9.34
N TRP A 68 5.06 2.94 9.92
CA TRP A 68 3.78 2.51 10.45
C TRP A 68 2.74 2.51 9.33
N ILE A 69 2.21 1.34 9.03
CA ILE A 69 1.16 1.17 8.02
C ILE A 69 -0.08 0.50 8.57
N GLN A 70 -1.19 0.79 7.94
CA GLN A 70 -2.48 0.18 8.24
C GLN A 70 -3.18 -0.19 6.93
N LEU A 71 -3.49 -1.46 6.77
CA LEU A 71 -4.28 -1.95 5.64
C LEU A 71 -5.76 -1.60 5.84
N SER A 72 -6.46 -1.32 4.72
CA SER A 72 -7.86 -0.89 4.77
C SER A 72 -8.82 -1.99 5.24
N ASP A 73 -8.47 -3.24 5.03
CA ASP A 73 -9.22 -4.42 5.49
C ASP A 73 -8.99 -4.76 6.97
N GLY A 74 -8.08 -4.04 7.63
CA GLY A 74 -7.74 -4.28 9.03
C GLY A 74 -6.86 -5.50 9.29
N SER A 75 -6.40 -6.22 8.25
CA SER A 75 -5.57 -7.43 8.37
C SER A 75 -4.18 -7.15 8.94
N ALA A 76 -3.68 -5.93 8.81
CA ALA A 76 -2.42 -5.49 9.40
C ALA A 76 -2.49 -4.02 9.83
N ASN A 77 -1.99 -3.74 11.04
CA ASN A 77 -1.82 -2.40 11.57
C ASN A 77 -0.61 -2.38 12.50
N GLY A 78 0.52 -1.92 11.99
CA GLY A 78 1.77 -1.97 12.75
C GLY A 78 2.96 -1.45 11.98
N ILE A 79 4.14 -1.82 12.44
CA ILE A 79 5.41 -1.34 11.90
C ILE A 79 5.99 -2.37 10.94
N VAL A 80 6.46 -1.91 9.79
CA VAL A 80 7.14 -2.73 8.79
C VAL A 80 8.51 -3.14 9.33
N GLN A 81 8.70 -4.44 9.53
CA GLN A 81 9.95 -5.03 10.03
C GLN A 81 10.90 -5.39 8.92
N GLU A 82 10.37 -5.97 7.85
CA GLU A 82 11.17 -6.52 6.77
C GLU A 82 10.42 -6.42 5.45
N ILE A 83 11.14 -6.12 4.40
CA ILE A 83 10.66 -6.12 3.02
C ILE A 83 11.56 -7.05 2.23
N THR A 84 11.01 -8.17 1.77
CA THR A 84 11.66 -9.10 0.86
C THR A 84 11.03 -9.05 -0.52
N LEU A 85 11.56 -9.81 -1.46
CA LEU A 85 11.08 -9.86 -2.84
C LEU A 85 9.58 -10.21 -2.95
N ASN A 86 9.11 -11.16 -2.14
CA ASN A 86 7.76 -11.71 -2.21
C ASN A 86 6.94 -11.47 -0.94
N THR A 87 7.49 -10.77 0.06
CA THR A 87 6.89 -10.71 1.39
C THR A 87 7.23 -9.42 2.10
N VAL A 88 6.23 -8.79 2.70
CA VAL A 88 6.38 -7.70 3.66
C VAL A 88 5.90 -8.20 5.01
N LYS A 89 6.76 -8.13 6.03
CA LYS A 89 6.41 -8.48 7.42
C LYS A 89 6.09 -7.21 8.20
N ILE A 90 4.92 -7.21 8.83
CA ILE A 90 4.40 -6.10 9.62
C ILE A 90 4.19 -6.60 11.03
N GLN A 91 4.84 -5.97 12.00
CA GLN A 91 4.60 -6.24 13.41
C GLN A 91 3.43 -5.38 13.88
N ASN A 92 2.32 -6.04 14.19
CA ASN A 92 1.12 -5.40 14.72
C ASN A 92 1.33 -4.94 16.18
N TRP A 93 0.43 -4.09 16.66
CA TRP A 93 0.49 -3.55 18.03
C TRP A 93 0.25 -4.60 19.13
N ASP A 94 -0.35 -5.74 18.79
CA ASP A 94 -0.53 -6.91 19.66
C ASP A 94 0.68 -7.87 19.63
N ASN A 95 1.81 -7.44 19.04
CA ASN A 95 3.03 -8.23 18.82
C ASN A 95 2.88 -9.42 17.87
N THR A 96 1.76 -9.56 17.17
CA THR A 96 1.64 -10.54 16.09
C THR A 96 2.35 -10.04 14.82
N ILE A 97 2.76 -10.96 13.96
CA ILE A 97 3.39 -10.63 12.67
C ILE A 97 2.42 -10.96 11.55
N SER A 98 1.98 -9.93 10.84
CA SER A 98 1.24 -10.10 9.59
C SER A 98 2.20 -10.16 8.42
N THR A 99 2.01 -11.16 7.56
CA THR A 99 2.81 -11.35 6.35
C THR A 99 1.95 -11.05 5.13
N VAL A 100 2.33 -10.03 4.37
CA VAL A 100 1.55 -9.52 3.24
C VAL A 100 2.39 -9.57 1.97
N PRO A 101 1.89 -10.14 0.86
CA PRO A 101 2.57 -10.08 -0.43
C PRO A 101 2.69 -8.62 -0.93
N PRO A 102 3.83 -8.21 -1.52
CA PRO A 102 4.01 -6.85 -2.05
C PRO A 102 2.93 -6.42 -3.04
N TYR A 103 2.46 -7.33 -3.90
CA TYR A 103 1.43 -7.01 -4.89
C TYR A 103 0.10 -6.62 -4.24
N THR A 104 -0.22 -7.14 -3.06
CA THR A 104 -1.41 -6.74 -2.30
C THR A 104 -1.33 -5.27 -1.91
N LEU A 105 -0.17 -4.82 -1.43
CA LEU A 105 0.05 -3.42 -1.04
C LEU A 105 -0.03 -2.46 -2.23
N VAL A 106 0.38 -2.90 -3.43
CA VAL A 106 0.27 -2.08 -4.65
C VAL A 106 -1.17 -2.02 -5.16
N ASN A 107 -1.93 -3.12 -5.06
CA ASN A 107 -3.28 -3.24 -5.59
C ASN A 107 -4.40 -2.82 -4.63
N THR A 108 -4.10 -2.69 -3.35
CA THR A 108 -5.07 -2.27 -2.33
C THR A 108 -4.66 -0.95 -1.70
N THR A 109 -5.63 -0.26 -1.12
CA THR A 109 -5.34 0.98 -0.39
C THR A 109 -4.79 0.64 0.99
N PHE A 110 -3.68 1.24 1.36
CA PHE A 110 -3.18 1.24 2.73
C PHE A 110 -2.85 2.67 3.17
N LYS A 111 -2.87 2.92 4.47
CA LYS A 111 -2.45 4.19 5.07
C LYS A 111 -1.01 4.05 5.52
N ASN A 112 -0.13 4.94 5.07
CA ASN A 112 1.21 5.09 5.60
C ASN A 112 1.23 6.32 6.53
N TRP A 113 1.56 6.10 7.79
CA TRP A 113 1.56 7.12 8.82
C TRP A 113 2.89 7.89 8.91
N ARG A 114 3.86 7.61 8.03
CA ARG A 114 5.15 8.33 7.95
C ARG A 114 4.93 9.84 7.86
N GLY A 115 4.07 10.30 6.97
CA GLY A 115 3.79 11.73 6.80
C GLY A 115 3.26 12.41 8.08
N MET A 116 2.50 11.68 8.91
CA MET A 116 2.07 12.19 10.21
C MET A 116 3.26 12.30 11.18
N GLN A 117 4.15 11.31 11.19
CA GLN A 117 5.34 11.32 12.07
C GLN A 117 6.31 12.45 11.68
N GLU A 118 6.50 12.68 10.38
CA GLU A 118 7.38 13.72 9.85
C GLU A 118 6.80 15.14 10.01
N SER A 119 5.47 15.29 10.05
CA SER A 119 4.80 16.60 10.17
C SER A 119 4.87 17.22 11.56
N GLY A 120 5.39 16.49 12.56
CA GLY A 120 5.49 16.97 13.96
C GLY A 120 4.15 17.14 14.67
N GLY A 121 3.03 16.80 14.03
CA GLY A 121 1.70 16.92 14.60
C GLY A 121 0.80 15.73 14.29
N ARG A 122 -0.09 15.38 15.23
CA ARG A 122 -1.10 14.34 15.04
C ARG A 122 -2.49 14.95 14.98
N ARG A 123 -3.25 14.65 13.92
CA ARG A 123 -4.68 14.96 13.90
C ARG A 123 -5.39 14.13 14.98
N VAL A 124 -6.05 14.81 15.91
CA VAL A 124 -6.94 14.18 16.88
C VAL A 124 -8.37 14.52 16.46
N ASP A 125 -9.14 13.49 16.17
CA ASP A 125 -10.57 13.61 15.84
C ASP A 125 -11.35 12.88 16.94
N LYS A 126 -12.09 13.65 17.74
CA LYS A 126 -12.94 13.14 18.82
C LYS A 126 -14.35 13.65 18.61
N THR A 127 -15.30 12.75 18.47
CA THR A 127 -16.72 13.09 18.39
C THR A 127 -17.37 12.88 19.76
N ILE A 128 -17.91 13.94 20.32
CA ILE A 128 -18.70 13.90 21.56
C ILE A 128 -20.15 14.11 21.15
N LYS A 129 -21.00 13.13 21.44
CA LYS A 129 -22.44 13.25 21.21
C LYS A 129 -23.05 13.95 22.41
N LEU A 130 -23.63 15.12 22.17
CA LEU A 130 -24.33 15.90 23.19
C LEU A 130 -25.83 15.87 22.94
N ASP A 131 -26.63 15.74 23.98
CA ASP A 131 -28.07 15.92 23.88
C ASP A 131 -28.38 17.42 23.70
N MET A 132 -29.05 17.77 22.61
CA MET A 132 -29.43 19.14 22.28
C MET A 132 -30.25 19.80 23.38
N ASN A 133 -31.02 19.04 24.16
CA ASN A 133 -31.83 19.55 25.25
C ASN A 133 -31.02 19.95 26.49
N THR A 134 -29.77 19.48 26.56
CA THR A 134 -28.86 19.80 27.69
C THR A 134 -28.00 21.03 27.42
N LEU A 135 -28.01 21.56 26.20
CA LEU A 135 -27.24 22.74 25.80
C LEU A 135 -27.86 24.00 26.44
N LYS A 136 -27.10 24.67 27.26
CA LYS A 136 -27.49 25.95 27.90
C LYS A 136 -26.48 27.04 27.57
N ARG A 137 -26.93 28.26 27.43
CA ARG A 137 -26.01 29.40 27.31
C ARG A 137 -25.19 29.53 28.59
N CYS A 138 -23.88 29.66 28.47
CA CYS A 138 -23.01 29.92 29.60
C CYS A 138 -23.34 31.28 30.21
N THR A 139 -23.61 31.27 31.51
CA THR A 139 -23.74 32.50 32.27
C THR A 139 -22.34 32.99 32.70
N PRO A 140 -22.15 34.32 32.98
CA PRO A 140 -20.88 34.84 33.47
C PRO A 140 -20.34 34.11 34.70
N GLU A 141 -21.23 33.63 35.55
CA GLU A 141 -20.87 32.85 36.75
C GLU A 141 -20.32 31.46 36.41
N MET A 142 -20.84 30.82 35.35
CA MET A 142 -20.33 29.52 34.85
C MET A 142 -18.95 29.68 34.25
N ILE A 143 -18.72 30.75 33.50
CA ILE A 143 -17.41 31.04 32.89
C ILE A 143 -16.37 31.30 33.98
N ALA A 144 -16.73 32.01 35.06
CA ALA A 144 -15.84 32.29 36.18
C ALA A 144 -15.42 31.03 36.98
N ARG A 145 -16.21 29.94 36.92
CA ARG A 145 -15.91 28.65 37.58
C ARG A 145 -14.94 27.77 36.82
N ILE A 146 -14.69 28.05 35.53
CA ILE A 146 -13.80 27.23 34.66
C ILE A 146 -12.47 27.99 34.54
N PRO A 147 -11.43 27.63 35.34
CA PRO A 147 -10.16 28.37 35.36
C PRO A 147 -9.47 28.41 33.98
N LEU A 148 -9.66 27.36 33.20
CA LEU A 148 -9.09 27.22 31.85
C LEU A 148 -9.65 28.21 30.82
N LEU A 149 -10.81 28.84 31.09
CA LEU A 149 -11.43 29.77 30.16
C LEU A 149 -11.13 31.24 30.50
N LYS A 150 -10.44 31.52 31.62
CA LYS A 150 -10.11 32.88 32.02
C LYS A 150 -9.13 33.59 31.12
N ASP A 151 -8.22 32.83 30.51
CA ASP A 151 -7.14 33.34 29.68
C ASP A 151 -7.39 33.16 28.18
N VAL A 152 -8.58 32.69 27.78
CA VAL A 152 -8.94 32.48 26.37
C VAL A 152 -9.61 33.72 25.82
N ASP A 153 -8.93 34.47 24.96
CA ASP A 153 -9.56 35.53 24.18
C ASP A 153 -10.42 34.92 23.07
N PHE A 154 -11.73 34.93 23.33
CA PHE A 154 -12.73 34.41 22.39
C PHE A 154 -12.89 35.26 21.13
N GLN A 155 -12.30 36.46 21.06
CA GLN A 155 -12.41 37.34 19.90
C GLN A 155 -11.36 37.00 18.82
N GLU A 156 -10.25 36.41 19.21
CA GLU A 156 -9.18 35.96 18.26
C GLU A 156 -9.41 34.58 17.68
N MET A 157 -10.46 33.86 18.07
CA MET A 157 -10.74 32.54 17.49
C MET A 157 -11.23 32.66 16.07
N PRO A 158 -10.64 31.87 15.10
CA PRO A 158 -11.11 31.84 13.74
C PRO A 158 -12.60 31.44 13.68
N THR A 159 -13.32 32.02 12.72
CA THR A 159 -14.80 31.91 12.58
C THR A 159 -15.32 30.47 12.58
N ASN A 160 -14.54 29.52 12.08
CA ASN A 160 -14.82 28.10 12.10
C ASN A 160 -14.71 27.47 13.50
N ALA A 161 -13.84 27.97 14.38
CA ALA A 161 -13.77 27.53 15.77
C ALA A 161 -14.91 28.14 16.62
N GLN A 162 -15.49 29.26 16.19
CA GLN A 162 -16.65 29.88 16.84
C GLN A 162 -17.94 29.09 16.63
N LEU A 163 -18.06 28.32 15.55
CA LEU A 163 -19.22 27.46 15.25
C LEU A 163 -19.33 26.26 16.23
N TYR A 164 -18.24 25.88 16.90
CA TYR A 164 -18.19 24.76 17.85
C TYR A 164 -18.07 25.21 19.31
N ARG A 165 -18.48 26.44 19.61
CA ARG A 165 -18.70 26.88 21.00
C ARG A 165 -19.89 26.13 21.59
N ILE A 166 -19.60 25.07 22.26
CA ILE A 166 -20.54 24.37 23.10
C ILE A 166 -19.99 24.38 24.53
#